data_e11828dbebf2657f0188ee1a76172b2d
#
_entry.id   e11828dbebf2657f0188ee1a76172b2d
#
_cell.length_a   1.000
_cell.length_b   1.000
_cell.length_c   1.000
_cell.angle_alpha   90.00
_cell.angle_beta   90.00
_cell.angle_gamma   90.00
#
_symmetry.space_group_name_H-M   'P 1'
#
loop_
_entity.id
_entity.type
_entity.pdbx_description
1 polymer ?
#
loop_
_entity_poly.entity_id
_entity_poly.type
_entity_poly.pdbx_seq_one_letter_code
_entity_poly.pdbx_strand_id
1 'polypeptide(L)'
;MRVSEAENEAKQDWEIQKADWRDYTQLQHLEKRCFDAHDLWPFWDLIGALTLPGLVRLKAVDDGRMVGFLGGEREPSKHRGWITTLAVLPDYRRQGIARALLDLGENHLAMPVIRLSVRASNLPAVRLYELTGYEVVDQWRRYYAGGEDALVFEKRR
;
A
#
# COMPACT_ATOMS: atom_id res chain seq x y z
N MET A 1 35.06 22.60 23.71
CA MET A 1 35.05 21.47 22.76
C MET A 1 33.59 21.18 22.38
N ARG A 2 33.11 21.76 21.29
CA ARG A 2 31.75 21.52 20.81
C ARG A 2 31.82 20.30 19.90
N VAL A 3 31.23 19.22 20.35
CA VAL A 3 30.98 18.07 19.48
C VAL A 3 29.82 18.49 18.56
N SER A 4 30.12 18.64 17.27
CA SER A 4 29.16 18.83 16.23
C SER A 4 28.32 17.55 16.11
N GLU A 5 27.13 17.55 16.67
CA GLU A 5 26.09 16.61 16.30
C GLU A 5 25.60 17.02 14.91
N ALA A 6 26.32 16.58 13.89
CA ALA A 6 25.76 16.47 12.57
C ALA A 6 24.81 15.26 12.63
N GLU A 7 23.57 15.51 12.93
CA GLU A 7 22.49 14.56 12.71
C GLU A 7 22.60 14.10 11.24
N ASN A 8 22.97 12.86 11.09
CA ASN A 8 22.92 12.16 9.82
C ASN A 8 21.43 11.97 9.49
N GLU A 9 20.77 13.02 9.00
CA GLU A 9 19.50 12.87 8.29
C GLU A 9 19.80 11.95 7.11
N ALA A 10 19.42 10.67 7.27
CA ALA A 10 19.45 9.73 6.17
C ALA A 10 18.67 10.37 5.03
N LYS A 11 19.37 10.79 3.98
CA LYS A 11 18.77 11.45 2.83
C LYS A 11 17.73 10.51 2.26
N GLN A 12 16.47 10.91 2.37
CA GLN A 12 15.38 10.18 1.78
C GLN A 12 15.51 10.28 0.26
N ASP A 13 15.87 9.19 -0.39
CA ASP A 13 16.13 9.17 -1.84
C ASP A 13 14.86 8.92 -2.67
N TRP A 14 13.71 8.73 -2.03
CA TRP A 14 12.44 8.50 -2.68
C TRP A 14 11.40 9.58 -2.34
N GLU A 15 10.45 9.76 -3.24
CA GLU A 15 9.32 10.67 -3.06
C GLU A 15 8.00 10.01 -3.46
N ILE A 16 6.86 10.52 -2.96
CA ILE A 16 5.53 10.02 -3.32
C ILE A 16 4.89 10.96 -4.33
N GLN A 17 4.36 10.36 -5.40
CA GLN A 17 3.68 11.03 -6.49
C GLN A 17 2.35 10.33 -6.77
N LYS A 18 1.44 11.04 -7.45
CA LYS A 18 0.24 10.42 -8.02
C LYS A 18 0.64 9.53 -9.20
N ALA A 19 0.09 8.33 -9.27
CA ALA A 19 0.27 7.44 -10.41
C ALA A 19 -0.76 7.71 -11.52
N ASP A 20 -0.41 7.36 -12.75
CA ASP A 20 -1.30 7.44 -13.91
C ASP A 20 -1.09 6.25 -14.87
N TRP A 21 -1.78 6.23 -16.01
CA TRP A 21 -1.74 5.14 -16.97
C TRP A 21 -0.32 4.85 -17.53
N ARG A 22 0.56 5.83 -17.54
CA ARG A 22 1.95 5.68 -18.01
C ARG A 22 2.78 4.78 -17.08
N ASP A 23 2.30 4.57 -15.86
CA ASP A 23 2.96 3.75 -14.85
C ASP A 23 2.64 2.25 -14.97
N TYR A 24 1.84 1.84 -15.96
CA TYR A 24 1.38 0.45 -16.11
C TYR A 24 2.53 -0.56 -16.09
N THR A 25 3.56 -0.37 -16.91
CA THR A 25 4.68 -1.30 -17.01
C THR A 25 5.45 -1.42 -15.69
N GLN A 26 5.67 -0.31 -15.01
CA GLN A 26 6.35 -0.31 -13.73
C GLN A 26 5.48 -0.92 -12.62
N LEU A 27 4.17 -0.68 -12.64
CA LEU A 27 3.24 -1.29 -11.69
C LEU A 27 3.18 -2.82 -11.89
N GLN A 28 3.12 -3.28 -13.13
CA GLN A 28 3.15 -4.70 -13.44
C GLN A 28 4.45 -5.35 -12.94
N HIS A 29 5.58 -4.70 -13.14
CA HIS A 29 6.86 -5.18 -12.63
C HIS A 29 6.89 -5.24 -11.09
N LEU A 30 6.40 -4.20 -10.43
CA LEU A 30 6.30 -4.14 -8.98
C LEU A 30 5.46 -5.29 -8.42
N GLU A 31 4.28 -5.55 -9.02
CA GLU A 31 3.42 -6.65 -8.61
C GLU A 31 4.10 -8.01 -8.73
N LYS A 32 4.76 -8.28 -9.84
CA LYS A 32 5.49 -9.53 -10.05
C LYS A 32 6.61 -9.76 -9.05
N ARG A 33 7.18 -8.68 -8.51
CA ARG A 33 8.23 -8.74 -7.48
C ARG A 33 7.69 -8.87 -6.06
N CYS A 34 6.45 -8.45 -5.82
CA CYS A 34 5.87 -8.37 -4.48
C CYS A 34 4.85 -9.46 -4.17
N PHE A 35 4.19 -10.02 -5.17
CA PHE A 35 3.10 -10.97 -5.00
C PHE A 35 3.36 -12.30 -5.73
N ASP A 36 2.76 -13.37 -5.21
CA ASP A 36 2.78 -14.67 -5.86
C ASP A 36 1.97 -14.64 -7.16
N ALA A 37 2.30 -15.54 -8.10
CA ALA A 37 1.67 -15.59 -9.41
C ALA A 37 0.14 -15.69 -9.38
N HIS A 38 -0.42 -16.32 -8.33
CA HIS A 38 -1.87 -16.47 -8.15
C HIS A 38 -2.56 -15.20 -7.66
N ASP A 39 -1.82 -14.25 -7.11
CA ASP A 39 -2.34 -13.00 -6.55
C ASP A 39 -2.10 -11.80 -7.48
N LEU A 40 -1.51 -12.02 -8.64
CA LEU A 40 -1.29 -10.95 -9.62
C LEU A 40 -2.62 -10.45 -10.18
N TRP A 41 -2.76 -9.15 -10.26
CA TRP A 41 -3.93 -8.53 -10.86
C TRP A 41 -3.93 -8.72 -12.38
N PRO A 42 -5.09 -9.06 -12.97
CA PRO A 42 -5.24 -9.07 -14.41
C PRO A 42 -4.96 -7.70 -15.04
N PHE A 43 -4.61 -7.70 -16.32
CA PHE A 43 -4.34 -6.48 -17.08
C PHE A 43 -5.39 -5.38 -16.88
N TRP A 44 -6.69 -5.75 -16.96
CA TRP A 44 -7.77 -4.78 -16.84
C TRP A 44 -7.89 -4.18 -15.43
N ASP A 45 -7.56 -4.96 -14.41
CA ASP A 45 -7.59 -4.46 -13.02
C ASP A 45 -6.45 -3.46 -12.77
N LEU A 46 -5.25 -3.71 -13.33
CA LEU A 46 -4.14 -2.77 -13.27
C LEU A 46 -4.45 -1.47 -14.03
N ILE A 47 -5.00 -1.58 -15.23
CA ILE A 47 -5.42 -0.41 -16.01
C ILE A 47 -6.51 0.36 -15.26
N GLY A 48 -7.49 -0.34 -14.69
CA GLY A 48 -8.54 0.26 -13.87
C GLY A 48 -7.98 1.01 -12.66
N ALA A 49 -7.04 0.41 -11.95
CA ALA A 49 -6.37 1.04 -10.81
C ALA A 49 -5.67 2.36 -11.19
N LEU A 50 -5.15 2.44 -12.41
CA LEU A 50 -4.42 3.62 -12.90
C LEU A 50 -5.31 4.66 -13.59
N THR A 51 -6.52 4.32 -14.02
CA THR A 51 -7.32 5.18 -14.91
C THR A 51 -8.72 5.51 -14.40
N LEU A 52 -9.35 4.63 -13.62
CA LEU A 52 -10.73 4.85 -13.16
C LEU A 52 -10.81 6.08 -12.26
N PRO A 53 -11.84 6.93 -12.46
CA PRO A 53 -12.02 8.12 -11.63
C PRO A 53 -12.42 7.73 -10.20
N GLY A 54 -12.05 8.59 -9.24
CA GLY A 54 -12.41 8.42 -7.84
C GLY A 54 -11.55 7.44 -7.06
N LEU A 55 -10.61 6.73 -7.70
CA LEU A 55 -9.64 5.89 -7.02
C LEU A 55 -8.45 6.70 -6.51
N VAL A 56 -7.92 6.30 -5.37
CA VAL A 56 -6.64 6.77 -4.87
C VAL A 56 -5.53 5.89 -5.45
N ARG A 57 -4.51 6.52 -6.01
CA ARG A 57 -3.34 5.86 -6.58
C ARG A 57 -2.09 6.68 -6.35
N LEU A 58 -1.21 6.13 -5.54
CA LEU A 58 0.05 6.77 -5.15
C LEU A 58 1.20 5.84 -5.46
N LYS A 59 2.29 6.42 -5.93
CA LYS A 59 3.54 5.69 -6.17
C LYS A 59 4.68 6.32 -5.38
N ALA A 60 5.57 5.51 -4.86
CA ALA A 60 6.88 5.93 -4.39
C ALA A 60 7.88 5.77 -5.52
N VAL A 61 8.68 6.78 -5.75
CA VAL A 61 9.63 6.85 -6.87
C VAL A 61 11.02 7.17 -6.33
N ASP A 62 12.00 6.40 -6.76
CA ASP A 62 13.41 6.65 -6.55
C ASP A 62 14.11 6.70 -7.92
N ASP A 63 14.70 7.86 -8.25
CA ASP A 63 15.39 8.10 -9.52
C ASP A 63 14.57 7.61 -10.75
N GLY A 64 13.31 8.04 -10.83
CA GLY A 64 12.40 7.70 -11.93
C GLY A 64 11.83 6.27 -11.90
N ARG A 65 12.21 5.45 -10.93
CA ARG A 65 11.75 4.06 -10.78
C ARG A 65 10.65 3.95 -9.73
N MET A 66 9.56 3.31 -10.06
CA MET A 66 8.53 2.97 -9.07
C MET A 66 9.04 1.90 -8.12
N VAL A 67 9.13 2.24 -6.84
CA VAL A 67 9.61 1.35 -5.78
C VAL A 67 8.51 0.97 -4.79
N GLY A 68 7.37 1.62 -4.87
CA GLY A 68 6.18 1.32 -4.08
C GLY A 68 4.91 1.84 -4.74
N PHE A 69 3.78 1.26 -4.38
CA PHE A 69 2.46 1.65 -4.89
C PHE A 69 1.39 1.41 -3.83
N LEU A 70 0.43 2.32 -3.78
CA LEU A 70 -0.80 2.16 -3.01
C LEU A 70 -1.99 2.47 -3.90
N GLY A 71 -2.96 1.58 -3.90
CA GLY A 71 -4.29 1.78 -4.47
C GLY A 71 -5.36 1.81 -3.38
N GLY A 72 -6.40 2.60 -3.59
CA GLY A 72 -7.50 2.69 -2.65
C GLY A 72 -8.79 3.17 -3.31
N GLU A 73 -9.91 2.84 -2.70
CA GLU A 73 -11.23 3.23 -3.15
C GLU A 73 -12.12 3.69 -2.00
N ARG A 74 -13.13 4.49 -2.32
CA ARG A 74 -14.13 4.96 -1.36
C ARG A 74 -15.43 4.18 -1.50
N GLU A 75 -16.04 3.86 -0.37
CA GLU A 75 -17.43 3.39 -0.28
C GLU A 75 -18.25 4.45 0.49
N PRO A 76 -18.68 5.56 -0.16
CA PRO A 76 -19.33 6.66 0.54
C PRO A 76 -20.60 6.25 1.28
N SER A 77 -21.38 5.33 0.70
CA SER A 77 -22.63 4.81 1.31
C SER A 77 -22.41 4.09 2.65
N LYS A 78 -21.18 3.62 2.89
CA LYS A 78 -20.77 2.95 4.13
C LYS A 78 -19.83 3.80 4.98
N HIS A 79 -19.60 5.05 4.59
CA HIS A 79 -18.69 5.99 5.25
C HIS A 79 -17.29 5.39 5.49
N ARG A 80 -16.77 4.63 4.54
CA ARG A 80 -15.45 3.99 4.66
C ARG A 80 -14.66 4.00 3.36
N GLY A 81 -13.36 3.85 3.49
CA GLY A 81 -12.44 3.61 2.39
C GLY A 81 -11.77 2.25 2.53
N TRP A 82 -11.28 1.75 1.41
CA TRP A 82 -10.45 0.54 1.33
C TRP A 82 -9.07 0.86 0.76
N ILE A 83 -8.06 0.34 1.39
CA ILE A 83 -6.75 0.17 0.74
C ILE A 83 -6.84 -1.16 -0.01
N THR A 84 -6.79 -1.09 -1.33
CA THR A 84 -6.98 -2.26 -2.20
C THR A 84 -5.67 -2.96 -2.51
N THR A 85 -4.57 -2.22 -2.49
CA THR A 85 -3.22 -2.77 -2.63
C THR A 85 -2.19 -1.86 -1.98
N LEU A 86 -1.15 -2.47 -1.44
CA LEU A 86 0.05 -1.78 -0.93
C LEU A 86 1.25 -2.69 -1.18
N ALA A 87 2.20 -2.21 -1.94
CA ALA A 87 3.40 -2.96 -2.30
C ALA A 87 4.64 -2.08 -2.26
N VAL A 88 5.75 -2.64 -1.81
CA VAL A 88 7.07 -2.02 -1.82
C VAL A 88 8.08 -3.06 -2.30
N LEU A 89 8.93 -2.69 -3.25
CA LEU A 89 10.00 -3.58 -3.74
C LEU A 89 10.83 -4.12 -2.57
N PRO A 90 11.20 -5.41 -2.59
CA PRO A 90 11.95 -6.02 -1.49
C PRO A 90 13.18 -5.25 -1.05
N ASP A 91 13.97 -4.73 -2.00
CA ASP A 91 15.20 -3.99 -1.72
C ASP A 91 14.97 -2.61 -1.09
N TYR A 92 13.73 -2.11 -1.14
CA TYR A 92 13.32 -0.81 -0.59
C TYR A 92 12.53 -0.92 0.71
N ARG A 93 12.37 -2.11 1.24
CA ARG A 93 11.66 -2.34 2.52
C ARG A 93 12.46 -1.80 3.70
N ARG A 94 11.77 -1.53 4.82
CA ARG A 94 12.33 -0.97 6.07
C ARG A 94 12.92 0.44 5.92
N GLN A 95 12.45 1.21 4.94
CA GLN A 95 12.83 2.61 4.75
C GLN A 95 11.66 3.57 5.03
N GLY A 96 10.54 3.07 5.53
CA GLY A 96 9.35 3.86 5.83
C GLY A 96 8.44 4.15 4.62
N ILE A 97 8.70 3.58 3.44
CA ILE A 97 7.90 3.82 2.22
C ILE A 97 6.46 3.37 2.39
N ALA A 98 6.24 2.14 2.88
CA ALA A 98 4.89 1.60 3.07
C ALA A 98 4.08 2.45 4.05
N ARG A 99 4.68 2.88 5.13
CA ARG A 99 4.05 3.76 6.12
C ARG A 99 3.69 5.12 5.52
N ALA A 100 4.59 5.73 4.79
CA ALA A 100 4.35 7.01 4.14
C ALA A 100 3.24 6.93 3.07
N LEU A 101 3.23 5.87 2.26
CA LEU A 101 2.15 5.59 1.31
C LEU A 101 0.81 5.41 2.02
N LEU A 102 0.80 4.67 3.12
CA LEU A 102 -0.41 4.40 3.90
C LEU A 102 -0.97 5.70 4.50
N ASP A 103 -0.14 6.49 5.18
CA ASP A 103 -0.54 7.76 5.79
C ASP A 103 -1.11 8.73 4.73
N LEU A 104 -0.45 8.86 3.60
CA LEU A 104 -0.92 9.74 2.53
C LEU A 104 -2.17 9.17 1.84
N GLY A 105 -2.23 7.87 1.64
CA GLY A 105 -3.41 7.18 1.08
C GLY A 105 -4.64 7.36 1.93
N GLU A 106 -4.52 7.24 3.25
CA GLU A 106 -5.61 7.50 4.21
C GLU A 106 -6.11 8.95 4.10
N ASN A 107 -5.19 9.91 4.00
CA ASN A 107 -5.55 11.33 3.83
C ASN A 107 -6.28 11.58 2.51
N HIS A 108 -5.85 10.95 1.42
CA HIS A 108 -6.51 11.07 0.12
C HIS A 108 -7.87 10.36 0.08
N LEU A 109 -8.02 9.24 0.77
CA LEU A 109 -9.32 8.58 0.93
C LEU A 109 -10.31 9.46 1.69
N ALA A 110 -9.83 10.19 2.70
CA ALA A 110 -10.63 11.15 3.48
C ALA A 110 -11.93 10.56 4.03
N MET A 111 -11.88 9.32 4.50
CA MET A 111 -13.00 8.59 5.09
C MET A 111 -12.78 8.38 6.58
N PRO A 112 -13.85 8.36 7.41
CA PRO A 112 -13.71 8.18 8.86
C PRO A 112 -13.27 6.79 9.26
N VAL A 113 -13.47 5.80 8.38
CA VAL A 113 -13.08 4.40 8.59
C VAL A 113 -12.30 3.93 7.37
N ILE A 114 -11.14 3.34 7.61
CA ILE A 114 -10.31 2.72 6.56
C ILE A 114 -10.19 1.24 6.85
N ARG A 115 -10.38 0.42 5.83
CA ARG A 115 -10.22 -1.04 5.88
C ARG A 115 -9.20 -1.53 4.86
N LEU A 116 -8.66 -2.67 5.14
CA LEU A 116 -7.81 -3.45 4.23
C LEU A 116 -7.88 -4.92 4.58
N SER A 117 -7.53 -5.78 3.65
CA SER A 117 -7.36 -7.21 3.90
C SER A 117 -5.92 -7.63 3.61
N VAL A 118 -5.43 -8.61 4.35
CA VAL A 118 -4.07 -9.13 4.21
C VAL A 118 -4.06 -10.63 4.48
N ARG A 119 -3.16 -11.37 3.81
CA ARG A 119 -2.92 -12.78 4.13
C ARG A 119 -2.53 -12.93 5.60
N ALA A 120 -3.15 -13.87 6.29
CA ALA A 120 -2.86 -14.13 7.69
C ALA A 120 -1.38 -14.46 7.95
N SER A 121 -0.70 -15.07 6.99
CA SER A 121 0.73 -15.41 7.08
C SER A 121 1.68 -14.26 6.76
N ASN A 122 1.19 -13.14 6.23
CA ASN A 122 2.02 -11.99 5.92
C ASN A 122 2.34 -11.18 7.17
N LEU A 123 3.20 -11.73 8.02
CA LEU A 123 3.52 -11.14 9.33
C LEU A 123 4.12 -9.73 9.24
N PRO A 124 5.01 -9.39 8.29
CA PRO A 124 5.51 -8.02 8.17
C PRO A 124 4.40 -7.01 7.89
N ALA A 125 3.43 -7.34 7.04
CA ALA A 125 2.29 -6.47 6.75
C ALA A 125 1.34 -6.35 7.95
N VAL A 126 1.01 -7.47 8.59
CA VAL A 126 0.21 -7.49 9.83
C VAL A 126 0.81 -6.54 10.86
N ARG A 127 2.11 -6.66 11.10
CA ARG A 127 2.82 -5.81 12.06
C ARG A 127 2.79 -4.32 11.67
N LEU A 128 2.96 -4.01 10.38
CA LEU A 128 2.85 -2.64 9.90
C LEU A 128 1.47 -2.04 10.23
N TYR A 129 0.40 -2.79 9.95
CA TYR A 129 -0.96 -2.30 10.19
C TYR A 129 -1.24 -2.13 11.68
N GLU A 130 -0.85 -3.08 12.52
CA GLU A 130 -0.97 -2.95 13.98
C GLU A 130 -0.23 -1.71 14.51
N LEU A 131 1.01 -1.48 14.06
CA LEU A 131 1.82 -0.33 14.46
C LEU A 131 1.27 1.02 13.95
N THR A 132 0.45 1.02 12.93
CA THR A 132 -0.15 2.22 12.34
C THR A 132 -1.59 2.47 12.77
N GLY A 133 -2.07 1.70 13.75
CA GLY A 133 -3.37 1.94 14.41
C GLY A 133 -4.54 1.13 13.85
N TYR A 134 -4.27 0.11 13.04
CA TYR A 134 -5.29 -0.82 12.57
C TYR A 134 -5.52 -1.95 13.56
N GLU A 135 -6.76 -2.40 13.65
CA GLU A 135 -7.19 -3.54 14.45
C GLU A 135 -7.90 -4.56 13.58
N VAL A 136 -7.75 -5.85 13.90
CA VAL A 136 -8.47 -6.93 13.21
C VAL A 136 -9.94 -6.86 13.58
N VAL A 137 -10.82 -6.76 12.58
CA VAL A 137 -12.29 -6.71 12.77
C VAL A 137 -13.01 -7.89 12.15
N ASP A 138 -12.37 -8.64 11.25
CA ASP A 138 -12.96 -9.79 10.58
C ASP A 138 -11.87 -10.75 10.08
N GLN A 139 -12.28 -11.96 9.75
CA GLN A 139 -11.45 -12.97 9.12
C GLN A 139 -12.26 -13.64 8.02
N TRP A 140 -11.73 -13.61 6.80
CA TRP A 140 -12.36 -14.27 5.66
C TRP A 140 -11.63 -15.58 5.36
N ARG A 141 -12.32 -16.68 5.65
CA ARG A 141 -11.74 -18.00 5.46
C ARG A 141 -11.57 -18.33 3.99
N ARG A 142 -10.42 -18.92 3.64
CA ARG A 142 -10.07 -19.37 2.29
C ARG A 142 -10.27 -18.30 1.22
N TYR A 143 -9.96 -17.06 1.57
CA TYR A 143 -10.18 -15.92 0.69
C TYR A 143 -9.16 -15.84 -0.44
N TYR A 144 -7.89 -16.12 -0.15
CA TYR A 144 -6.81 -16.07 -1.13
C TYR A 144 -6.62 -17.42 -1.85
N ALA A 145 -6.00 -17.35 -3.05
CA ALA A 145 -5.57 -18.54 -3.76
C ALA A 145 -4.70 -19.44 -2.87
N GLY A 146 -4.91 -20.76 -2.96
CA GLY A 146 -4.25 -21.72 -2.08
C GLY A 146 -4.97 -21.97 -0.77
N GLY A 147 -6.12 -21.31 -0.51
CA GLY A 147 -6.98 -21.54 0.65
C GLY A 147 -6.55 -20.82 1.91
N GLU A 148 -5.69 -19.81 1.79
CA GLU A 148 -5.27 -19.01 2.93
C GLU A 148 -6.32 -17.99 3.34
N ASP A 149 -6.48 -17.79 4.65
CA ASP A 149 -7.40 -16.81 5.21
C ASP A 149 -6.90 -15.38 5.02
N ALA A 150 -7.84 -14.45 4.91
CA ALA A 150 -7.58 -13.02 5.01
C ALA A 150 -7.93 -12.52 6.41
N LEU A 151 -7.07 -11.67 6.96
CA LEU A 151 -7.41 -10.82 8.09
C LEU A 151 -7.91 -9.48 7.54
N VAL A 152 -9.03 -9.00 8.07
CA VAL A 152 -9.57 -7.69 7.73
C VAL A 152 -9.22 -6.72 8.86
N PHE A 153 -8.49 -5.69 8.52
CA PHE A 153 -8.08 -4.64 9.44
C PHE A 153 -8.93 -3.39 9.24
N GLU A 154 -9.18 -2.69 10.32
CA GLU A 154 -9.90 -1.42 10.33
C GLU A 154 -9.16 -0.38 11.17
N LYS A 155 -9.15 0.84 10.69
CA LYS A 155 -8.69 2.02 11.43
C LYS A 155 -9.77 3.08 11.41
N ARG A 156 -10.10 3.61 12.58
CA ARG A 156 -10.98 4.78 12.75
C ARG A 156 -10.15 6.04 12.88
N ARG A 157 -10.52 7.06 12.13
CA ARG A 157 -9.79 8.34 12.06
C ARG A 157 -10.59 9.47 12.67
#